data_8fa6bd049e24dd280dcb7ac5af5a5ca7
#
_entry.id   8fa6bd049e24dd280dcb7ac5af5a5ca7
#
_cell.length_a   1.000
_cell.length_b   1.000
_cell.length_c   1.000
_cell.angle_alpha   90.00
_cell.angle_beta   90.00
_cell.angle_gamma   90.00
#
_symmetry.space_group_name_H-M   'P 1'
#
loop_
_entity.id
_entity.type
_entity.pdbx_description
1 polymer ?
#
loop_
_entity_poly.entity_id
_entity_poly.type
_entity_poly.pdbx_seq_one_letter_code
_entity_poly.pdbx_strand_id
1 'polypeptide(L)'
;MASQTEVRGAEPARASWINDPKVRGILFQIIVAVALIAFVWWIVGNTTENLRRANIASGFGFLNGRSGFDLSQSLIAYSSNSTFGRALLVGLLNTMLVAVTGIVTATIVGFIVGIGRLSKNWLIARICTVYVEVFRNIPPLLVIFFWYLGVLSVLPGPRDSVDLPLGSYLNNRGLFLPRVIWDEAAWVIPAAILAAILAIIALSLWGRRVGLAILIVLPVLAYFMAGSPASLELPELSTFNIRGGWTIRPEFLSLYLALSFYTASFIAEIVRAGVLGVSKGQSEAAYSLGLPPRRTLRLVVVPQALRIIIPPLTSQYLNLTKNSSLAIAVGYADLVAIGQTTMNQTGQAIEIVAIWMVVYLGLSLLTSGFMNWYNAKMALVER
;
A
#
# COMPACT_ATOMS: atom_id res chain seq x y z
N MET A 1 -62.52 -62.03 -13.65
CA MET A 1 -62.25 -61.00 -14.69
C MET A 1 -62.32 -59.66 -14.04
N ALA A 2 -61.19 -59.08 -13.63
CA ALA A 2 -61.09 -57.72 -13.07
C ALA A 2 -60.35 -56.90 -14.10
N SER A 3 -60.96 -55.89 -14.68
CA SER A 3 -60.37 -54.97 -15.64
C SER A 3 -59.50 -54.00 -14.92
N GLN A 4 -58.21 -54.01 -15.21
CA GLN A 4 -57.27 -52.97 -14.85
C GLN A 4 -57.50 -51.75 -15.71
N THR A 5 -57.97 -50.67 -15.11
CA THR A 5 -58.02 -49.35 -15.76
C THR A 5 -56.66 -48.71 -15.60
N GLU A 6 -55.88 -48.63 -16.71
CA GLU A 6 -54.66 -47.83 -16.81
C GLU A 6 -54.99 -46.34 -16.59
N VAL A 7 -54.48 -45.79 -15.49
CA VAL A 7 -54.48 -44.33 -15.29
C VAL A 7 -53.36 -43.76 -16.17
N ARG A 8 -53.71 -43.19 -17.32
CA ARG A 8 -52.81 -42.37 -18.15
C ARG A 8 -52.35 -41.20 -17.28
N GLY A 9 -51.07 -41.24 -16.94
CA GLY A 9 -50.42 -40.10 -16.31
C GLY A 9 -50.51 -38.85 -17.20
N ALA A 10 -51.15 -37.82 -16.67
CA ALA A 10 -51.16 -36.51 -17.32
C ALA A 10 -49.69 -36.03 -17.50
N GLU A 11 -49.26 -35.76 -18.73
CA GLU A 11 -47.98 -35.09 -18.99
C GLU A 11 -47.94 -33.79 -18.19
N PRO A 12 -46.81 -33.51 -17.50
CA PRO A 12 -46.70 -32.26 -16.76
C PRO A 12 -46.79 -31.12 -17.78
N ALA A 13 -47.75 -30.23 -17.56
CA ALA A 13 -47.94 -29.04 -18.39
C ALA A 13 -46.60 -28.32 -18.53
N ARG A 14 -46.11 -28.14 -19.75
CA ARG A 14 -44.85 -27.40 -20.08
C ARG A 14 -44.95 -26.05 -19.36
N ALA A 15 -44.18 -25.88 -18.32
CA ALA A 15 -44.10 -24.60 -17.59
C ALA A 15 -43.75 -23.52 -18.62
N SER A 16 -44.63 -22.51 -18.71
CA SER A 16 -44.37 -21.34 -19.56
C SER A 16 -42.97 -20.81 -19.27
N TRP A 17 -42.18 -20.56 -20.30
CA TRP A 17 -40.79 -19.99 -20.17
C TRP A 17 -40.70 -18.84 -19.18
N ILE A 18 -41.78 -18.04 -19.05
CA ILE A 18 -41.88 -16.90 -18.15
C ILE A 18 -42.01 -17.34 -16.68
N ASN A 19 -42.47 -18.57 -16.41
CA ASN A 19 -42.63 -19.09 -15.06
C ASN A 19 -41.41 -19.88 -14.52
N ASP A 20 -40.37 -20.05 -15.33
CA ASP A 20 -39.12 -20.64 -14.84
C ASP A 20 -38.39 -19.63 -13.92
N PRO A 21 -38.13 -20.00 -12.65
CA PRO A 21 -37.43 -19.13 -11.70
C PRO A 21 -36.07 -18.63 -12.18
N LYS A 22 -35.35 -19.45 -12.98
CA LYS A 22 -34.06 -19.08 -13.56
C LYS A 22 -34.22 -18.01 -14.64
N VAL A 23 -35.16 -18.18 -15.53
CA VAL A 23 -35.46 -17.22 -16.62
C VAL A 23 -35.94 -15.89 -16.04
N ARG A 24 -36.83 -15.92 -15.02
CA ARG A 24 -37.26 -14.71 -14.32
C ARG A 24 -36.10 -14.01 -13.62
N GLY A 25 -35.19 -14.76 -12.98
CA GLY A 25 -33.97 -14.20 -12.32
C GLY A 25 -33.08 -13.48 -13.31
N ILE A 26 -32.82 -14.10 -14.48
CA ILE A 26 -32.00 -13.49 -15.55
C ILE A 26 -32.70 -12.27 -16.13
N LEU A 27 -34.02 -12.36 -16.42
CA LEU A 27 -34.79 -11.24 -16.94
C LEU A 27 -34.74 -10.03 -15.98
N PHE A 28 -34.95 -10.27 -14.68
CA PHE A 28 -34.90 -9.24 -13.67
C PHE A 28 -33.50 -8.60 -13.60
N GLN A 29 -32.43 -9.41 -13.65
CA GLN A 29 -31.05 -8.90 -13.69
C GLN A 29 -30.79 -8.04 -14.92
N ILE A 30 -31.27 -8.45 -16.10
CA ILE A 30 -31.14 -7.67 -17.34
C ILE A 30 -31.91 -6.36 -17.21
N ILE A 31 -33.15 -6.37 -16.72
CA ILE A 31 -33.96 -5.16 -16.55
C ILE A 31 -33.25 -4.19 -15.59
N VAL A 32 -32.76 -4.68 -14.45
CA VAL A 32 -32.02 -3.86 -13.48
C VAL A 32 -30.73 -3.30 -14.10
N ALA A 33 -29.98 -4.12 -14.85
CA ALA A 33 -28.77 -3.68 -15.53
C ALA A 33 -29.06 -2.59 -16.56
N VAL A 34 -30.09 -2.79 -17.42
CA VAL A 34 -30.51 -1.79 -18.43
C VAL A 34 -30.99 -0.51 -17.74
N ALA A 35 -31.81 -0.62 -16.69
CA ALA A 35 -32.28 0.53 -15.94
C ALA A 35 -31.11 1.32 -15.30
N LEU A 36 -30.11 0.62 -14.75
CA LEU A 36 -28.91 1.23 -14.19
C LEU A 36 -28.08 1.95 -15.28
N ILE A 37 -27.88 1.31 -16.42
CA ILE A 37 -27.16 1.91 -17.57
C ILE A 37 -27.89 3.15 -18.06
N ALA A 38 -29.23 3.06 -18.24
CA ALA A 38 -30.03 4.19 -18.68
C ALA A 38 -30.00 5.35 -17.67
N PHE A 39 -30.02 5.03 -16.37
CA PHE A 39 -29.93 6.03 -15.30
C PHE A 39 -28.55 6.72 -15.31
N VAL A 40 -27.46 5.97 -15.44
CA VAL A 40 -26.12 6.52 -15.56
C VAL A 40 -26.01 7.39 -16.81
N TRP A 41 -26.51 6.93 -17.95
CA TRP A 41 -26.54 7.71 -19.18
C TRP A 41 -27.28 9.02 -19.02
N TRP A 42 -28.47 8.98 -18.39
CA TRP A 42 -29.27 10.18 -18.12
C TRP A 42 -28.52 11.17 -17.20
N ILE A 43 -27.91 10.68 -16.11
CA ILE A 43 -27.09 11.52 -15.21
C ILE A 43 -25.97 12.19 -15.99
N VAL A 44 -25.19 11.42 -16.76
CA VAL A 44 -24.03 11.95 -17.52
C VAL A 44 -24.52 13.00 -18.53
N GLY A 45 -25.59 12.72 -19.28
CA GLY A 45 -26.14 13.66 -20.25
C GLY A 45 -26.63 14.96 -19.60
N ASN A 46 -27.40 14.86 -18.50
CA ASN A 46 -27.90 16.02 -17.77
C ASN A 46 -26.75 16.83 -17.14
N THR A 47 -25.75 16.15 -16.58
CA THR A 47 -24.57 16.82 -16.02
C THR A 47 -23.78 17.58 -17.08
N THR A 48 -23.50 16.92 -18.23
CA THR A 48 -22.77 17.55 -19.33
C THR A 48 -23.50 18.79 -19.87
N GLU A 49 -24.83 18.72 -20.03
CA GLU A 49 -25.62 19.85 -20.47
C GLU A 49 -25.63 20.99 -19.44
N ASN A 50 -25.72 20.67 -18.14
CA ASN A 50 -25.67 21.69 -17.08
C ASN A 50 -24.31 22.38 -17.01
N LEU A 51 -23.20 21.63 -17.15
CA LEU A 51 -21.85 22.19 -17.22
C LEU A 51 -21.69 23.12 -18.43
N ARG A 52 -22.21 22.73 -19.58
CA ARG A 52 -22.19 23.54 -20.80
C ARG A 52 -22.98 24.84 -20.61
N ARG A 53 -24.17 24.80 -19.99
CA ARG A 53 -24.98 25.97 -19.68
C ARG A 53 -24.30 26.91 -18.68
N ALA A 54 -23.56 26.33 -17.73
CA ALA A 54 -22.79 27.08 -16.73
C ALA A 54 -21.43 27.59 -17.27
N ASN A 55 -21.09 27.39 -18.54
CA ASN A 55 -19.78 27.68 -19.14
C ASN A 55 -18.59 27.06 -18.37
N ILE A 56 -18.80 25.90 -17.74
CA ILE A 56 -17.75 25.15 -17.06
C ILE A 56 -17.09 24.21 -18.08
N ALA A 57 -15.78 24.31 -18.21
CA ALA A 57 -15.02 23.41 -19.08
C ALA A 57 -15.19 21.95 -18.63
N SER A 58 -15.41 21.04 -19.57
CA SER A 58 -15.56 19.61 -19.34
C SER A 58 -14.66 18.79 -20.25
N GLY A 59 -14.30 17.58 -19.80
CA GLY A 59 -13.45 16.66 -20.55
C GLY A 59 -11.99 16.67 -20.09
N PHE A 60 -11.23 15.67 -20.53
CA PHE A 60 -9.86 15.41 -20.08
C PHE A 60 -8.78 16.17 -20.84
N GLY A 61 -9.15 17.12 -21.73
CA GLY A 61 -8.20 17.93 -22.51
C GLY A 61 -7.21 18.72 -21.64
N PHE A 62 -7.61 19.13 -20.44
CA PHE A 62 -6.76 19.86 -19.50
C PHE A 62 -5.50 19.10 -19.10
N LEU A 63 -5.51 17.76 -19.15
CA LEU A 63 -4.35 16.94 -18.78
C LEU A 63 -3.10 17.31 -19.57
N ASN A 64 -3.24 17.81 -20.79
CA ASN A 64 -2.15 18.27 -21.64
C ASN A 64 -1.79 19.74 -21.41
N GLY A 65 -2.60 20.48 -20.65
CA GLY A 65 -2.33 21.86 -20.28
C GLY A 65 -1.15 21.98 -19.32
N ARG A 66 -0.47 23.14 -19.30
CA ARG A 66 0.61 23.45 -18.39
C ARG A 66 0.07 23.61 -16.96
N SER A 67 0.71 22.96 -15.99
CA SER A 67 0.27 22.96 -14.59
C SER A 67 0.48 24.31 -13.89
N GLY A 68 1.59 24.98 -14.16
CA GLY A 68 1.87 26.34 -13.64
C GLY A 68 2.26 26.39 -12.15
N PHE A 69 2.35 25.26 -11.44
CA PHE A 69 2.73 25.18 -10.03
C PHE A 69 3.90 24.22 -9.83
N ASP A 70 4.67 24.45 -8.77
CA ASP A 70 5.76 23.58 -8.35
C ASP A 70 5.32 22.62 -7.27
N LEU A 71 5.98 21.46 -7.20
CA LEU A 71 5.75 20.43 -6.20
C LEU A 71 6.94 20.33 -5.25
N SER A 72 6.65 20.26 -3.97
CA SER A 72 7.67 20.16 -2.93
C SER A 72 8.44 18.85 -2.96
N GLN A 73 7.83 17.77 -3.48
CA GLN A 73 8.42 16.44 -3.60
C GLN A 73 7.99 15.80 -4.91
N SER A 74 8.96 15.24 -5.63
CA SER A 74 8.72 14.53 -6.89
C SER A 74 9.72 13.38 -7.04
N LEU A 75 9.22 12.18 -7.38
CA LEU A 75 10.03 11.00 -7.68
C LEU A 75 10.48 10.93 -9.14
N ILE A 76 9.89 11.75 -10.00
CA ILE A 76 10.22 11.89 -11.41
C ILE A 76 10.48 13.35 -11.73
N ALA A 77 11.21 13.63 -12.81
CA ALA A 77 11.48 15.01 -13.23
C ALA A 77 10.16 15.77 -13.47
N TYR A 78 9.98 16.86 -12.73
CA TYR A 78 8.80 17.73 -12.76
C TYR A 78 9.21 19.20 -12.59
N SER A 79 8.50 20.08 -13.25
CA SER A 79 8.63 21.54 -13.11
C SER A 79 7.27 22.19 -13.38
N SER A 80 7.12 23.47 -13.06
CA SER A 80 5.92 24.25 -13.34
C SER A 80 5.56 24.34 -14.84
N ASN A 81 6.48 23.98 -15.74
CA ASN A 81 6.23 23.85 -17.16
C ASN A 81 5.65 22.49 -17.57
N SER A 82 5.61 21.52 -16.65
CA SER A 82 5.04 20.20 -16.89
C SER A 82 3.51 20.28 -17.04
N THR A 83 2.91 19.23 -17.60
CA THR A 83 1.46 19.15 -17.78
C THR A 83 0.75 18.75 -16.50
N PHE A 84 -0.56 19.03 -16.41
CA PHE A 84 -1.42 18.54 -15.32
C PHE A 84 -1.41 17.02 -15.22
N GLY A 85 -1.40 16.31 -16.37
CA GLY A 85 -1.29 14.85 -16.38
C GLY A 85 0.01 14.35 -15.72
N ARG A 86 1.14 15.06 -15.96
CA ARG A 86 2.41 14.75 -15.30
C ARG A 86 2.38 15.07 -13.80
N ALA A 87 1.73 16.17 -13.42
CA ALA A 87 1.52 16.51 -12.01
C ALA A 87 0.72 15.41 -11.27
N LEU A 88 -0.39 14.97 -11.85
CA LEU A 88 -1.21 13.88 -11.29
C LEU A 88 -0.44 12.55 -11.20
N LEU A 89 0.44 12.27 -12.19
CA LEU A 89 1.32 11.10 -12.12
C LEU A 89 2.31 11.21 -10.95
N VAL A 90 2.89 12.39 -10.69
CA VAL A 90 3.72 12.64 -9.51
C VAL A 90 2.91 12.37 -8.23
N GLY A 91 1.67 12.87 -8.16
CA GLY A 91 0.78 12.62 -7.03
C GLY A 91 0.50 11.14 -6.80
N LEU A 92 0.24 10.40 -7.87
CA LEU A 92 0.07 8.93 -7.81
C LEU A 92 1.33 8.25 -7.25
N LEU A 93 2.51 8.60 -7.74
CA LEU A 93 3.77 8.03 -7.27
C LEU A 93 4.04 8.37 -5.81
N ASN A 94 3.75 9.60 -5.38
CA ASN A 94 3.85 10.02 -3.98
C ASN A 94 2.86 9.26 -3.07
N THR A 95 1.63 9.05 -3.53
CA THR A 95 0.64 8.19 -2.85
C THR A 95 1.16 6.76 -2.68
N MET A 96 1.70 6.18 -3.76
CA MET A 96 2.28 4.83 -3.72
C MET A 96 3.50 4.74 -2.81
N LEU A 97 4.35 5.76 -2.77
CA LEU A 97 5.50 5.81 -1.88
C LEU A 97 5.07 5.70 -0.42
N VAL A 98 4.10 6.52 0.02
CA VAL A 98 3.56 6.46 1.37
C VAL A 98 2.90 5.11 1.64
N ALA A 99 2.09 4.61 0.69
CA ALA A 99 1.38 3.34 0.86
C ALA A 99 2.35 2.17 1.02
N VAL A 100 3.33 2.03 0.13
CA VAL A 100 4.27 0.90 0.15
C VAL A 100 5.17 0.96 1.40
N THR A 101 5.80 2.10 1.65
CA THR A 101 6.68 2.26 2.83
C THR A 101 5.90 2.11 4.13
N GLY A 102 4.70 2.70 4.20
CA GLY A 102 3.82 2.59 5.34
C GLY A 102 3.34 1.16 5.61
N ILE A 103 2.93 0.42 4.58
CA ILE A 103 2.51 -1.00 4.70
C ILE A 103 3.65 -1.85 5.24
N VAL A 104 4.87 -1.70 4.69
CA VAL A 104 6.03 -2.48 5.15
C VAL A 104 6.31 -2.20 6.63
N THR A 105 6.41 -0.94 7.01
CA THR A 105 6.69 -0.55 8.41
C THR A 105 5.55 -0.95 9.35
N ALA A 106 4.28 -0.70 8.97
CA ALA A 106 3.12 -1.09 9.76
C ALA A 106 3.06 -2.60 9.99
N THR A 107 3.43 -3.39 8.98
CA THR A 107 3.48 -4.85 9.11
C THR A 107 4.56 -5.28 10.10
N ILE A 108 5.79 -4.79 9.95
CA ILE A 108 6.90 -5.14 10.84
C ILE A 108 6.57 -4.75 12.29
N VAL A 109 6.20 -3.49 12.52
CA VAL A 109 5.86 -2.97 13.85
C VAL A 109 4.64 -3.69 14.42
N GLY A 110 3.60 -3.91 13.60
CA GLY A 110 2.38 -4.60 14.01
C GLY A 110 2.64 -6.04 14.44
N PHE A 111 3.48 -6.78 13.73
CA PHE A 111 3.89 -8.13 14.16
C PHE A 111 4.69 -8.10 15.46
N ILE A 112 5.66 -7.20 15.59
CA ILE A 112 6.46 -7.06 16.83
C ILE A 112 5.57 -6.76 18.01
N VAL A 113 4.69 -5.76 17.90
CA VAL A 113 3.78 -5.35 18.97
C VAL A 113 2.73 -6.42 19.26
N GLY A 114 2.17 -7.07 18.23
CA GLY A 114 1.19 -8.14 18.40
C GLY A 114 1.75 -9.36 19.14
N ILE A 115 2.97 -9.75 18.81
CA ILE A 115 3.71 -10.82 19.55
C ILE A 115 4.06 -10.30 20.95
N GLY A 116 4.49 -9.05 21.10
CA GLY A 116 4.79 -8.42 22.38
C GLY A 116 3.61 -8.46 23.35
N ARG A 117 2.37 -8.29 22.89
CA ARG A 117 1.15 -8.42 23.72
C ARG A 117 0.92 -9.84 24.26
N LEU A 118 1.49 -10.86 23.63
CA LEU A 118 1.43 -12.25 24.07
C LEU A 118 2.60 -12.66 24.98
N SER A 119 3.50 -11.71 25.29
CA SER A 119 4.68 -11.94 26.13
C SER A 119 4.28 -12.32 27.56
N LYS A 120 5.02 -13.27 28.13
CA LYS A 120 4.93 -13.57 29.58
C LYS A 120 5.51 -12.46 30.46
N ASN A 121 6.33 -11.56 29.90
CA ASN A 121 6.82 -10.39 30.60
C ASN A 121 5.71 -9.35 30.69
N TRP A 122 5.28 -9.05 31.90
CA TRP A 122 4.19 -8.12 32.20
C TRP A 122 4.45 -6.72 31.62
N LEU A 123 5.67 -6.22 31.73
CA LEU A 123 6.02 -4.87 31.25
C LEU A 123 5.89 -4.75 29.74
N ILE A 124 6.45 -5.72 29.00
CA ILE A 124 6.37 -5.78 27.53
C ILE A 124 4.90 -5.86 27.10
N ALA A 125 4.15 -6.80 27.68
CA ALA A 125 2.74 -6.97 27.34
C ALA A 125 1.93 -5.70 27.63
N ARG A 126 2.22 -4.99 28.75
CA ARG A 126 1.53 -3.77 29.13
C ARG A 126 1.83 -2.60 28.18
N ILE A 127 3.11 -2.36 27.86
CA ILE A 127 3.52 -1.31 26.92
C ILE A 127 2.86 -1.53 25.54
N CYS A 128 2.94 -2.75 25.02
CA CYS A 128 2.32 -3.09 23.74
C CYS A 128 0.79 -2.94 23.76
N THR A 129 0.15 -3.24 24.89
CA THR A 129 -1.31 -3.07 25.04
C THR A 129 -1.67 -1.59 25.08
N VAL A 130 -0.98 -0.77 25.86
CA VAL A 130 -1.23 0.68 25.91
C VAL A 130 -1.06 1.31 24.52
N TYR A 131 0.02 0.96 23.81
CA TYR A 131 0.23 1.42 22.45
C TYR A 131 -0.97 1.13 21.54
N VAL A 132 -1.45 -0.12 21.53
CA VAL A 132 -2.57 -0.53 20.69
C VAL A 132 -3.86 0.20 21.05
N GLU A 133 -4.16 0.30 22.36
CA GLU A 133 -5.38 0.99 22.83
C GLU A 133 -5.35 2.50 22.52
N VAL A 134 -4.20 3.15 22.66
CA VAL A 134 -4.05 4.58 22.32
C VAL A 134 -4.28 4.80 20.83
N PHE A 135 -3.52 4.12 19.96
CA PHE A 135 -3.59 4.39 18.52
C PHE A 135 -4.91 3.98 17.89
N ARG A 136 -5.57 2.93 18.37
CA ARG A 136 -6.89 2.50 17.83
C ARG A 136 -8.03 3.42 18.20
N ASN A 137 -7.91 4.16 19.28
CA ASN A 137 -8.98 5.04 19.78
C ASN A 137 -8.83 6.52 19.36
N ILE A 138 -7.74 6.86 18.67
CA ILE A 138 -7.50 8.21 18.15
C ILE A 138 -7.76 8.24 16.63
N PRO A 139 -8.50 9.23 16.10
CA PRO A 139 -8.66 9.38 14.65
C PRO A 139 -7.30 9.54 13.93
N PRO A 140 -7.09 8.93 12.75
CA PRO A 140 -5.80 8.95 12.07
C PRO A 140 -5.33 10.37 11.72
N LEU A 141 -6.24 11.29 11.43
CA LEU A 141 -5.90 12.68 11.16
C LEU A 141 -5.23 13.37 12.36
N LEU A 142 -5.69 13.09 13.57
CA LEU A 142 -5.08 13.64 14.78
C LEU A 142 -3.68 13.07 15.03
N VAL A 143 -3.46 11.81 14.66
CA VAL A 143 -2.11 11.21 14.71
C VAL A 143 -1.17 11.89 13.72
N ILE A 144 -1.66 12.24 12.51
CA ILE A 144 -0.88 13.00 11.53
C ILE A 144 -0.52 14.38 12.08
N PHE A 145 -1.48 15.12 12.66
CA PHE A 145 -1.22 16.42 13.28
C PHE A 145 -0.28 16.33 14.48
N PHE A 146 -0.39 15.29 15.29
CA PHE A 146 0.56 15.07 16.37
C PHE A 146 2.00 14.98 15.86
N TRP A 147 2.26 14.18 14.84
CA TRP A 147 3.59 14.07 14.26
C TRP A 147 4.03 15.35 13.58
N TYR A 148 3.16 16.00 12.80
CA TYR A 148 3.51 17.19 12.04
C TYR A 148 3.69 18.42 12.92
N LEU A 149 2.67 18.76 13.72
CA LEU A 149 2.66 19.96 14.56
C LEU A 149 3.27 19.73 15.94
N GLY A 150 3.05 18.58 16.54
CA GLY A 150 3.50 18.29 17.90
C GLY A 150 4.94 17.79 17.99
N VAL A 151 5.47 17.15 16.94
CA VAL A 151 6.82 16.59 16.96
C VAL A 151 7.74 17.32 15.97
N LEU A 152 7.44 17.29 14.67
CA LEU A 152 8.38 17.77 13.66
C LEU A 152 8.50 19.29 13.61
N SER A 153 7.41 20.04 13.80
CA SER A 153 7.44 21.50 13.74
C SER A 153 8.15 22.14 14.94
N VAL A 154 8.20 21.43 16.07
CA VAL A 154 8.87 21.91 17.30
C VAL A 154 10.36 21.54 17.36
N LEU A 155 10.87 20.79 16.37
CA LEU A 155 12.29 20.53 16.23
C LEU A 155 13.07 21.83 16.02
N PRO A 156 14.37 21.85 16.36
CA PRO A 156 15.23 23.01 16.14
C PRO A 156 15.26 23.47 14.68
N GLY A 157 15.61 24.74 14.45
CA GLY A 157 15.85 25.25 13.10
C GLY A 157 17.10 24.63 12.46
N PRO A 158 17.34 24.90 11.15
CA PRO A 158 18.46 24.29 10.43
C PRO A 158 19.84 24.55 11.04
N ARG A 159 20.05 25.68 11.76
CA ARG A 159 21.33 26.02 12.39
C ARG A 159 21.64 25.15 13.61
N ASP A 160 20.59 24.76 14.32
CA ASP A 160 20.69 24.00 15.57
C ASP A 160 20.17 22.57 15.34
N SER A 161 20.35 22.05 14.12
CA SER A 161 19.91 20.70 13.75
C SER A 161 20.45 19.64 14.70
N VAL A 162 19.65 18.63 14.99
CA VAL A 162 20.08 17.46 15.74
C VAL A 162 20.98 16.61 14.86
N ASP A 163 22.23 16.41 15.29
CA ASP A 163 23.18 15.54 14.63
C ASP A 163 22.78 14.07 14.78
N LEU A 164 22.72 13.36 13.69
CA LEU A 164 22.46 11.93 13.62
C LEU A 164 23.68 11.19 13.07
N PRO A 165 23.80 9.88 13.30
CA PRO A 165 24.87 9.07 12.73
C PRO A 165 25.01 9.22 11.20
N LEU A 166 26.20 8.95 10.67
CA LEU A 166 26.53 8.99 9.25
C LEU A 166 26.44 10.39 8.61
N GLY A 167 26.62 11.47 9.36
CA GLY A 167 26.51 12.83 8.85
C GLY A 167 25.10 13.22 8.43
N SER A 168 24.09 12.68 9.11
CA SER A 168 22.70 13.00 8.88
C SER A 168 22.22 14.09 9.85
N TYR A 169 21.19 14.85 9.49
CA TYR A 169 20.64 15.92 10.32
C TYR A 169 19.12 15.83 10.40
N LEU A 170 18.57 16.15 11.58
CA LEU A 170 17.14 16.25 11.80
C LEU A 170 16.80 17.64 12.33
N ASN A 171 15.85 18.31 11.68
CA ASN A 171 15.34 19.62 12.09
C ASN A 171 13.89 19.83 11.66
N ASN A 172 13.31 21.00 11.89
CA ASN A 172 11.93 21.33 11.52
C ASN A 172 11.66 21.38 10.01
N ARG A 173 12.70 21.33 9.17
CA ARG A 173 12.57 21.24 7.69
C ARG A 173 12.67 19.81 7.18
N GLY A 174 12.90 18.84 8.06
CA GLY A 174 12.91 17.41 7.75
C GLY A 174 14.16 16.66 8.20
N LEU A 175 14.30 15.47 7.64
CA LEU A 175 15.43 14.57 7.85
C LEU A 175 16.36 14.63 6.63
N PHE A 176 17.61 14.94 6.86
CA PHE A 176 18.65 15.04 5.85
C PHE A 176 19.60 13.84 5.97
N LEU A 177 19.69 13.07 4.91
CA LEU A 177 20.47 11.83 4.84
C LEU A 177 21.56 11.94 3.79
N PRO A 178 22.69 11.23 3.94
CA PRO A 178 23.66 11.06 2.87
C PRO A 178 23.00 10.55 1.58
N ARG A 179 23.41 11.10 0.46
CA ARG A 179 22.94 10.69 -0.86
C ARG A 179 24.06 9.97 -1.61
N VAL A 180 23.75 8.82 -2.17
CA VAL A 180 24.67 8.15 -3.09
C VAL A 180 24.50 8.78 -4.46
N ILE A 181 25.58 9.39 -4.96
CA ILE A 181 25.68 9.88 -6.33
C ILE A 181 26.35 8.78 -7.16
N TRP A 182 25.70 8.41 -8.25
CA TRP A 182 26.17 7.39 -9.16
C TRP A 182 26.81 8.07 -10.38
N ASP A 183 28.04 7.68 -10.69
CA ASP A 183 28.74 8.12 -11.90
C ASP A 183 28.24 7.39 -13.15
N GLU A 184 28.62 7.86 -14.32
CA GLU A 184 28.23 7.26 -15.61
C GLU A 184 28.58 5.76 -15.70
N ALA A 185 29.64 5.31 -15.04
CA ALA A 185 30.02 3.90 -15.00
C ALA A 185 29.11 3.01 -14.13
N ALA A 186 28.13 3.58 -13.41
CA ALA A 186 27.25 2.83 -12.48
C ALA A 186 26.36 1.80 -13.19
N TRP A 187 26.11 1.92 -14.49
CA TRP A 187 25.34 0.93 -15.27
C TRP A 187 25.97 -0.47 -15.24
N VAL A 188 27.26 -0.59 -14.93
CA VAL A 188 27.96 -1.87 -14.79
C VAL A 188 27.37 -2.72 -13.67
N ILE A 189 26.81 -2.11 -12.61
CA ILE A 189 26.23 -2.83 -11.47
C ILE A 189 24.94 -3.57 -11.87
N PRO A 190 23.90 -2.92 -12.44
CA PRO A 190 22.73 -3.63 -12.91
C PRO A 190 23.04 -4.64 -14.02
N ALA A 191 24.03 -4.36 -14.88
CA ALA A 191 24.51 -5.32 -15.87
C ALA A 191 25.13 -6.57 -15.22
N ALA A 192 25.93 -6.40 -14.16
CA ALA A 192 26.51 -7.51 -13.40
C ALA A 192 25.45 -8.32 -12.63
N ILE A 193 24.43 -7.65 -12.08
CA ILE A 193 23.27 -8.33 -11.43
C ILE A 193 22.53 -9.18 -12.47
N LEU A 194 22.25 -8.61 -13.64
CA LEU A 194 21.60 -9.35 -14.73
C LEU A 194 22.44 -10.56 -15.18
N ALA A 195 23.74 -10.38 -15.35
CA ALA A 195 24.66 -11.45 -15.71
C ALA A 195 24.70 -12.55 -14.62
N ALA A 196 24.71 -12.16 -13.33
CA ALA A 196 24.63 -13.12 -12.23
C ALA A 196 23.31 -13.93 -12.25
N ILE A 197 22.18 -13.28 -12.49
CA ILE A 197 20.86 -13.93 -12.59
C ILE A 197 20.87 -14.93 -13.79
N LEU A 198 21.35 -14.51 -14.95
CA LEU A 198 21.43 -15.36 -16.13
C LEU A 198 22.36 -16.57 -15.89
N ALA A 199 23.50 -16.36 -15.24
CA ALA A 199 24.41 -17.44 -14.86
C ALA A 199 23.77 -18.44 -13.88
N ILE A 200 23.04 -17.97 -12.89
CA ILE A 200 22.31 -18.80 -11.91
C ILE A 200 21.25 -19.64 -12.63
N ILE A 201 20.52 -19.07 -13.57
CA ILE A 201 19.52 -19.78 -14.37
C ILE A 201 20.20 -20.83 -15.28
N ALA A 202 21.22 -20.43 -16.04
CA ALA A 202 21.91 -21.28 -17.00
C ALA A 202 22.61 -22.48 -16.33
N LEU A 203 23.18 -22.28 -15.15
CA LEU A 203 23.87 -23.32 -14.38
C LEU A 203 22.98 -24.06 -13.38
N SER A 204 21.67 -23.80 -13.37
CA SER A 204 20.68 -24.38 -12.44
C SER A 204 21.10 -24.25 -10.95
N LEU A 205 21.71 -23.12 -10.57
CA LEU A 205 22.21 -22.85 -9.21
C LEU A 205 21.16 -22.19 -8.31
N TRP A 206 19.92 -22.13 -8.75
CA TRP A 206 18.84 -21.51 -7.99
C TRP A 206 18.64 -22.20 -6.63
N GLY A 207 18.65 -21.41 -5.55
CA GLY A 207 18.54 -21.94 -4.18
C GLY A 207 19.82 -22.57 -3.61
N ARG A 208 20.89 -22.66 -4.35
CA ARG A 208 22.21 -23.15 -3.87
C ARG A 208 23.01 -22.00 -3.27
N ARG A 209 23.88 -22.31 -2.28
CA ARG A 209 24.79 -21.31 -1.67
C ARG A 209 25.70 -20.65 -2.69
N VAL A 210 26.11 -21.38 -3.73
CA VAL A 210 26.93 -20.89 -4.84
C VAL A 210 26.19 -19.84 -5.66
N GLY A 211 24.90 -20.04 -5.95
CA GLY A 211 24.09 -19.03 -6.65
C GLY A 211 23.96 -17.74 -5.86
N LEU A 212 23.75 -17.81 -4.54
CA LEU A 212 23.74 -16.62 -3.68
C LEU A 212 25.10 -15.90 -3.66
N ALA A 213 26.21 -16.68 -3.63
CA ALA A 213 27.55 -16.10 -3.70
C ALA A 213 27.78 -15.36 -5.02
N ILE A 214 27.39 -15.92 -6.17
CA ILE A 214 27.50 -15.27 -7.49
C ILE A 214 26.69 -13.99 -7.52
N LEU A 215 25.47 -14.00 -6.98
CA LEU A 215 24.56 -12.83 -6.96
C LEU A 215 25.13 -11.65 -6.15
N ILE A 216 25.99 -11.92 -5.16
CA ILE A 216 26.62 -10.90 -4.33
C ILE A 216 28.01 -10.53 -4.88
N VAL A 217 28.84 -11.53 -5.16
CA VAL A 217 30.26 -11.31 -5.51
C VAL A 217 30.41 -10.64 -6.86
N LEU A 218 29.60 -11.04 -7.87
CA LEU A 218 29.75 -10.49 -9.22
C LEU A 218 29.45 -8.98 -9.29
N PRO A 219 28.35 -8.45 -8.72
CA PRO A 219 28.12 -7.00 -8.67
C PRO A 219 29.15 -6.24 -7.82
N VAL A 220 29.63 -6.84 -6.71
CA VAL A 220 30.69 -6.24 -5.87
C VAL A 220 32.01 -6.13 -6.64
N LEU A 221 32.42 -7.19 -7.34
CA LEU A 221 33.59 -7.15 -8.19
C LEU A 221 33.46 -6.12 -9.32
N ALA A 222 32.30 -6.10 -9.98
CA ALA A 222 32.01 -5.13 -11.03
C ALA A 222 32.05 -3.69 -10.50
N TYR A 223 31.57 -3.43 -9.29
CA TYR A 223 31.67 -2.13 -8.62
C TYR A 223 33.12 -1.67 -8.45
N PHE A 224 34.03 -2.53 -7.94
CA PHE A 224 35.42 -2.19 -7.75
C PHE A 224 36.19 -2.10 -9.09
N MET A 225 35.89 -2.96 -10.05
CA MET A 225 36.50 -2.91 -11.38
C MET A 225 36.11 -1.65 -12.17
N ALA A 226 34.90 -1.11 -11.93
CA ALA A 226 34.44 0.15 -12.50
C ALA A 226 35.00 1.40 -11.78
N GLY A 227 35.96 1.25 -10.87
CA GLY A 227 36.56 2.37 -10.14
C GLY A 227 35.70 2.92 -9.00
N SER A 228 34.82 2.09 -8.42
CA SER A 228 33.89 2.50 -7.35
C SER A 228 32.96 3.66 -7.76
N PRO A 229 32.07 3.45 -8.74
CA PRO A 229 31.28 4.51 -9.38
C PRO A 229 30.15 5.05 -8.49
N ALA A 230 30.36 5.12 -7.19
CA ALA A 230 29.46 5.72 -6.23
C ALA A 230 30.25 6.60 -5.28
N SER A 231 29.84 7.86 -5.18
CA SER A 231 30.31 8.81 -4.18
C SER A 231 29.20 9.12 -3.19
N LEU A 232 29.59 9.39 -1.94
CA LEU A 232 28.63 9.74 -0.89
C LEU A 232 28.63 11.25 -0.71
N GLU A 233 27.56 11.90 -1.11
CA GLU A 233 27.30 13.32 -0.84
C GLU A 233 26.69 13.43 0.57
N LEU A 234 27.44 14.01 1.49
CA LEU A 234 26.95 14.30 2.83
C LEU A 234 26.16 15.61 2.84
N PRO A 235 25.08 15.69 3.62
CA PRO A 235 24.43 16.97 3.88
C PRO A 235 25.40 17.88 4.65
N GLU A 236 25.53 19.12 4.23
CA GLU A 236 26.39 20.12 4.86
C GLU A 236 25.57 21.29 5.39
N LEU A 237 25.87 21.72 6.62
CA LEU A 237 25.28 22.90 7.24
C LEU A 237 25.73 24.16 6.51
N SER A 238 24.81 24.88 5.89
CA SER A 238 25.03 26.20 5.30
C SER A 238 24.40 27.28 6.19
N THR A 239 24.70 28.56 5.91
CA THR A 239 24.28 29.70 6.74
C THR A 239 22.77 29.72 7.06
N PHE A 240 21.89 29.27 6.16
CA PHE A 240 20.44 29.35 6.30
C PHE A 240 19.72 28.01 6.15
N ASN A 241 20.41 26.98 5.65
CA ASN A 241 19.80 25.68 5.37
C ASN A 241 20.88 24.60 5.26
N ILE A 242 20.47 23.33 5.20
CA ILE A 242 21.35 22.22 4.85
C ILE A 242 21.36 22.09 3.33
N ARG A 243 22.54 21.90 2.76
CA ARG A 243 22.78 21.65 1.32
C ARG A 243 23.33 20.26 1.11
N GLY A 244 23.07 19.69 -0.07
CA GLY A 244 23.48 18.33 -0.41
C GLY A 244 22.67 17.26 0.29
N GLY A 245 23.01 16.03 0.00
CA GLY A 245 22.33 14.86 0.54
C GLY A 245 20.88 14.69 0.02
N TRP A 246 20.16 13.79 0.66
CA TRP A 246 18.75 13.51 0.37
C TRP A 246 17.87 14.06 1.50
N THR A 247 16.90 14.89 1.14
CA THR A 247 15.98 15.52 2.09
C THR A 247 14.66 14.78 2.11
N ILE A 248 14.30 14.25 3.27
CA ILE A 248 12.96 13.73 3.57
C ILE A 248 12.18 14.83 4.27
N ARG A 249 11.18 15.35 3.58
CA ARG A 249 10.39 16.49 4.07
C ARG A 249 9.51 16.13 5.26
N PRO A 250 9.20 17.07 6.16
CA PRO A 250 8.39 16.82 7.35
C PRO A 250 6.96 16.38 6.99
N GLU A 251 6.41 16.85 5.86
CA GLU A 251 5.08 16.46 5.38
C GLU A 251 5.03 14.95 5.09
N PHE A 252 6.03 14.42 4.38
CA PHE A 252 6.14 12.98 4.12
C PHE A 252 6.40 12.20 5.41
N LEU A 253 7.35 12.68 6.23
CA LEU A 253 7.77 11.96 7.43
C LEU A 253 6.62 11.85 8.45
N SER A 254 5.86 12.93 8.66
CA SER A 254 4.70 12.93 9.54
C SER A 254 3.61 11.97 9.09
N LEU A 255 3.28 12.02 7.79
CA LEU A 255 2.27 11.14 7.21
C LEU A 255 2.69 9.67 7.27
N TYR A 256 3.95 9.39 6.90
CA TYR A 256 4.54 8.05 6.95
C TYR A 256 4.54 7.47 8.38
N LEU A 257 5.02 8.22 9.37
CA LEU A 257 5.05 7.78 10.75
C LEU A 257 3.63 7.59 11.29
N ALA A 258 2.75 8.56 11.07
CA ALA A 258 1.36 8.50 11.54
C ALA A 258 0.64 7.27 10.99
N LEU A 259 0.62 7.09 9.68
CA LEU A 259 -0.10 5.98 9.05
C LEU A 259 0.54 4.62 9.38
N SER A 260 1.87 4.56 9.48
CA SER A 260 2.58 3.33 9.84
C SER A 260 2.23 2.89 11.27
N PHE A 261 2.38 3.76 12.25
CA PHE A 261 2.10 3.43 13.66
C PHE A 261 0.60 3.25 13.92
N TYR A 262 -0.24 4.05 13.30
CA TYR A 262 -1.69 3.87 13.39
C TYR A 262 -2.11 2.49 12.87
N THR A 263 -1.71 2.13 11.65
CA THR A 263 -2.07 0.84 11.04
C THR A 263 -1.42 -0.34 11.76
N ALA A 264 -0.19 -0.16 12.28
CA ALA A 264 0.50 -1.19 13.07
C ALA A 264 -0.30 -1.60 14.31
N SER A 265 -1.06 -0.69 14.92
CA SER A 265 -1.90 -1.00 16.07
C SER A 265 -3.04 -1.98 15.73
N PHE A 266 -3.65 -1.83 14.55
CA PHE A 266 -4.67 -2.76 14.05
C PHE A 266 -4.06 -4.11 13.64
N ILE A 267 -2.90 -4.08 12.97
CA ILE A 267 -2.17 -5.30 12.61
C ILE A 267 -1.74 -6.06 13.87
N ALA A 268 -1.30 -5.37 14.92
CA ALA A 268 -0.94 -5.99 16.19
C ALA A 268 -2.11 -6.77 16.83
N GLU A 269 -3.32 -6.23 16.75
CA GLU A 269 -4.51 -6.94 17.23
C GLU A 269 -4.85 -8.14 16.35
N ILE A 270 -4.74 -8.01 15.02
CA ILE A 270 -4.93 -9.14 14.08
C ILE A 270 -3.91 -10.25 14.38
N VAL A 271 -2.65 -9.91 14.60
CA VAL A 271 -1.59 -10.88 14.94
C VAL A 271 -1.88 -11.57 16.26
N ARG A 272 -2.24 -10.82 17.32
CA ARG A 272 -2.62 -11.37 18.61
C ARG A 272 -3.81 -12.31 18.48
N ALA A 273 -4.87 -11.88 17.81
CA ALA A 273 -6.08 -12.68 17.59
C ALA A 273 -5.79 -13.96 16.77
N GLY A 274 -4.96 -13.84 15.73
CA GLY A 274 -4.58 -14.97 14.89
C GLY A 274 -3.77 -16.04 15.63
N VAL A 275 -2.86 -15.63 16.52
CA VAL A 275 -2.10 -16.59 17.36
C VAL A 275 -3.01 -17.25 18.38
N LEU A 276 -3.90 -16.50 19.04
CA LEU A 276 -4.86 -17.04 20.00
C LEU A 276 -5.96 -17.89 19.35
N GLY A 277 -6.24 -17.68 18.06
CA GLY A 277 -7.20 -18.45 17.28
C GLY A 277 -6.75 -19.88 16.95
N VAL A 278 -5.46 -20.20 17.13
CA VAL A 278 -4.98 -21.59 16.99
C VAL A 278 -5.40 -22.39 18.21
N SER A 279 -6.12 -23.49 17.98
CA SER A 279 -6.59 -24.38 19.06
C SER A 279 -5.44 -24.88 19.93
N LYS A 280 -5.61 -24.83 21.25
CA LYS A 280 -4.62 -25.34 22.23
C LYS A 280 -4.31 -26.82 22.01
N GLY A 281 -5.29 -27.62 21.59
CA GLY A 281 -5.11 -29.04 21.25
C GLY A 281 -4.05 -29.28 20.18
N GLN A 282 -3.80 -28.33 19.27
CA GLN A 282 -2.71 -28.42 18.28
C GLN A 282 -1.33 -28.41 18.96
N SER A 283 -1.16 -27.56 19.98
CA SER A 283 0.07 -27.50 20.75
C SER A 283 0.23 -28.74 21.66
N GLU A 284 -0.84 -29.22 22.28
CA GLU A 284 -0.86 -30.41 23.13
C GLU A 284 -0.54 -31.66 22.32
N ALA A 285 -1.13 -31.83 21.14
CA ALA A 285 -0.81 -32.92 20.22
C ALA A 285 0.67 -32.87 19.78
N ALA A 286 1.19 -31.69 19.48
CA ALA A 286 2.60 -31.55 19.14
C ALA A 286 3.55 -31.93 20.30
N TYR A 287 3.20 -31.58 21.53
CA TYR A 287 3.96 -31.96 22.72
C TYR A 287 3.88 -33.46 22.98
N SER A 288 2.73 -34.09 22.76
CA SER A 288 2.57 -35.56 22.88
C SER A 288 3.44 -36.33 21.87
N LEU A 289 3.75 -35.71 20.73
CA LEU A 289 4.71 -36.24 19.75
C LEU A 289 6.18 -35.91 20.09
N GLY A 290 6.46 -35.33 21.26
CA GLY A 290 7.82 -35.02 21.71
C GLY A 290 8.42 -33.76 21.08
N LEU A 291 7.62 -32.90 20.40
CA LEU A 291 8.13 -31.65 19.83
C LEU A 291 8.42 -30.63 20.95
N PRO A 292 9.63 -30.06 21.00
CA PRO A 292 9.95 -29.01 21.95
C PRO A 292 9.18 -27.69 21.60
N PRO A 293 8.93 -26.80 22.57
CA PRO A 293 8.09 -25.59 22.40
C PRO A 293 8.48 -24.72 21.18
N ARG A 294 9.79 -24.57 20.93
CA ARG A 294 10.27 -23.79 19.77
C ARG A 294 9.90 -24.42 18.42
N ARG A 295 9.94 -25.75 18.32
CA ARG A 295 9.53 -26.45 17.09
C ARG A 295 8.01 -26.47 16.95
N THR A 296 7.27 -26.68 18.03
CA THR A 296 5.80 -26.57 18.05
C THR A 296 5.34 -25.21 17.56
N LEU A 297 5.93 -24.11 18.08
CA LEU A 297 5.63 -22.77 17.62
C LEU A 297 5.88 -22.60 16.10
N ARG A 298 7.07 -23.01 15.63
CA ARG A 298 7.48 -22.79 14.24
C ARG A 298 6.75 -23.68 13.24
N LEU A 299 6.50 -24.96 13.58
CA LEU A 299 5.97 -25.96 12.64
C LEU A 299 4.45 -26.11 12.71
N VAL A 300 3.84 -25.79 13.85
CA VAL A 300 2.41 -26.02 14.10
C VAL A 300 1.66 -24.69 14.27
N VAL A 301 2.05 -23.86 15.22
CA VAL A 301 1.29 -22.65 15.58
C VAL A 301 1.44 -21.55 14.53
N VAL A 302 2.66 -21.19 14.15
CA VAL A 302 2.90 -20.07 13.22
C VAL A 302 2.24 -20.29 11.85
N PRO A 303 2.36 -21.46 11.19
CA PRO A 303 1.70 -21.67 9.90
C PRO A 303 0.17 -21.59 9.98
N GLN A 304 -0.43 -22.06 11.07
CA GLN A 304 -1.88 -21.96 11.28
C GLN A 304 -2.31 -20.52 11.61
N ALA A 305 -1.57 -19.83 12.50
CA ALA A 305 -1.83 -18.45 12.84
C ALA A 305 -1.75 -17.52 11.60
N LEU A 306 -0.75 -17.70 10.74
CA LEU A 306 -0.60 -16.89 9.52
C LEU A 306 -1.83 -16.98 8.60
N ARG A 307 -2.50 -18.12 8.54
CA ARG A 307 -3.74 -18.28 7.75
C ARG A 307 -4.90 -17.48 8.31
N ILE A 308 -4.95 -17.32 9.63
CA ILE A 308 -5.96 -16.47 10.30
C ILE A 308 -5.58 -14.99 10.15
N ILE A 309 -4.28 -14.67 10.18
CA ILE A 309 -3.76 -13.30 10.12
C ILE A 309 -3.85 -12.70 8.72
N ILE A 310 -3.45 -13.45 7.67
CA ILE A 310 -3.27 -12.90 6.31
C ILE A 310 -4.56 -12.31 5.71
N PRO A 311 -5.74 -12.94 5.78
CA PRO A 311 -6.95 -12.38 5.20
C PRO A 311 -7.34 -11.00 5.75
N PRO A 312 -7.35 -10.75 7.09
CA PRO A 312 -7.63 -9.42 7.63
C PRO A 312 -6.57 -8.36 7.33
N LEU A 313 -5.29 -8.76 7.09
CA LEU A 313 -4.23 -7.80 6.69
C LEU A 313 -4.56 -7.09 5.40
N THR A 314 -5.24 -7.75 4.45
CA THR A 314 -5.68 -7.12 3.19
C THR A 314 -6.48 -5.85 3.46
N SER A 315 -7.43 -5.89 4.38
CA SER A 315 -8.25 -4.73 4.74
C SER A 315 -7.41 -3.61 5.35
N GLN A 316 -6.37 -3.93 6.14
CA GLN A 316 -5.49 -2.92 6.72
C GLN A 316 -4.61 -2.24 5.66
N TYR A 317 -4.11 -2.99 4.68
CA TYR A 317 -3.33 -2.42 3.57
C TYR A 317 -4.18 -1.53 2.66
N LEU A 318 -5.41 -1.95 2.37
CA LEU A 318 -6.37 -1.13 1.63
C LEU A 318 -6.73 0.16 2.39
N ASN A 319 -6.93 0.07 3.71
CA ASN A 319 -7.24 1.23 4.55
C ASN A 319 -6.05 2.20 4.61
N LEU A 320 -4.81 1.71 4.78
CA LEU A 320 -3.63 2.57 4.78
C LEU A 320 -3.49 3.31 3.45
N THR A 321 -3.65 2.60 2.32
CA THR A 321 -3.58 3.20 0.98
C THR A 321 -4.65 4.29 0.78
N LYS A 322 -5.88 4.09 1.29
CA LYS A 322 -6.93 5.11 1.24
C LYS A 322 -6.66 6.28 2.19
N ASN A 323 -6.18 6.00 3.40
CA ASN A 323 -5.85 7.02 4.39
C ASN A 323 -4.68 7.91 3.97
N SER A 324 -3.87 7.52 2.96
CA SER A 324 -2.85 8.41 2.41
C SER A 324 -3.44 9.71 1.86
N SER A 325 -4.72 9.72 1.45
CA SER A 325 -5.43 10.93 1.02
C SER A 325 -5.58 12.00 2.12
N LEU A 326 -5.39 11.64 3.40
CA LEU A 326 -5.31 12.60 4.50
C LEU A 326 -4.04 13.48 4.43
N ALA A 327 -3.12 13.17 3.53
CA ALA A 327 -1.92 13.92 3.21
C ALA A 327 -2.16 15.41 2.93
N ILE A 328 -3.31 15.73 2.36
CA ILE A 328 -3.73 17.11 2.07
C ILE A 328 -3.71 17.99 3.33
N ALA A 329 -3.99 17.42 4.50
CA ALA A 329 -4.08 18.16 5.76
C ALA A 329 -2.72 18.72 6.24
N VAL A 330 -1.62 18.15 5.78
CA VAL A 330 -0.24 18.58 6.10
C VAL A 330 0.52 19.10 4.87
N GLY A 331 -0.16 19.25 3.73
CA GLY A 331 0.43 19.81 2.51
C GLY A 331 1.36 18.85 1.76
N TYR A 332 1.29 17.54 2.01
CA TYR A 332 2.00 16.57 1.21
C TYR A 332 1.36 16.40 -0.16
N ALA A 333 2.17 16.46 -1.21
CA ALA A 333 1.72 16.46 -2.61
C ALA A 333 1.35 15.05 -3.10
N ASP A 334 0.31 14.46 -2.51
CA ASP A 334 -0.30 13.20 -2.97
C ASP A 334 -1.25 13.43 -4.16
N LEU A 335 -1.87 12.37 -4.64
CA LEU A 335 -2.81 12.43 -5.76
C LEU A 335 -4.02 13.35 -5.45
N VAL A 336 -4.51 13.35 -4.20
CA VAL A 336 -5.68 14.15 -3.81
C VAL A 336 -5.30 15.63 -3.70
N ALA A 337 -4.17 15.96 -3.08
CA ALA A 337 -3.69 17.33 -2.95
C ALA A 337 -3.39 17.97 -4.32
N ILE A 338 -2.73 17.23 -5.22
CA ILE A 338 -2.45 17.72 -6.58
C ILE A 338 -3.75 17.82 -7.38
N GLY A 339 -4.65 16.86 -7.26
CA GLY A 339 -5.96 16.94 -7.91
C GLY A 339 -6.79 18.12 -7.42
N GLN A 340 -6.77 18.42 -6.11
CA GLN A 340 -7.43 19.62 -5.56
C GLN A 340 -6.86 20.90 -6.14
N THR A 341 -5.53 21.00 -6.25
CA THR A 341 -4.88 22.16 -6.87
C THR A 341 -5.27 22.29 -8.34
N THR A 342 -5.27 21.16 -9.07
CA THR A 342 -5.70 21.12 -10.48
C THR A 342 -7.16 21.53 -10.64
N MET A 343 -8.04 21.01 -9.79
CA MET A 343 -9.47 21.35 -9.79
C MET A 343 -9.68 22.85 -9.55
N ASN A 344 -8.96 23.45 -8.61
CA ASN A 344 -9.05 24.87 -8.30
C ASN A 344 -8.58 25.77 -9.47
N GLN A 345 -7.60 25.28 -10.26
CA GLN A 345 -7.08 26.04 -11.41
C GLN A 345 -7.90 25.86 -12.69
N THR A 346 -8.46 24.68 -12.90
CA THR A 346 -9.13 24.31 -14.17
C THR A 346 -10.66 24.35 -14.07
N GLY A 347 -11.22 24.32 -12.86
CA GLY A 347 -12.66 24.20 -12.63
C GLY A 347 -13.24 22.81 -12.91
N GLN A 348 -12.42 21.84 -13.34
CA GLN A 348 -12.85 20.50 -13.79
C GLN A 348 -12.96 19.51 -12.63
N ALA A 349 -13.93 19.73 -11.76
CA ALA A 349 -14.11 18.95 -10.53
C ALA A 349 -14.53 17.49 -10.81
N ILE A 350 -15.40 17.26 -11.79
CA ILE A 350 -15.95 15.93 -12.09
C ILE A 350 -14.85 15.02 -12.62
N GLU A 351 -14.03 15.52 -13.52
CA GLU A 351 -12.94 14.79 -14.14
C GLU A 351 -11.87 14.42 -13.10
N ILE A 352 -11.52 15.35 -12.21
CA ILE A 352 -10.56 15.09 -11.13
C ILE A 352 -11.10 14.04 -10.15
N VAL A 353 -12.37 14.15 -9.73
CA VAL A 353 -13.01 13.13 -8.86
C VAL A 353 -13.04 11.78 -9.57
N ALA A 354 -13.36 11.75 -10.87
CA ALA A 354 -13.32 10.50 -11.65
C ALA A 354 -11.93 9.89 -11.68
N ILE A 355 -10.87 10.70 -11.86
CA ILE A 355 -9.47 10.23 -11.79
C ILE A 355 -9.17 9.65 -10.40
N TRP A 356 -9.53 10.33 -9.31
CA TRP A 356 -9.34 9.80 -7.96
C TRP A 356 -10.05 8.46 -7.78
N MET A 357 -11.31 8.36 -8.19
CA MET A 357 -12.08 7.12 -8.08
C MET A 357 -11.43 5.97 -8.84
N VAL A 358 -11.05 6.20 -10.10
CA VAL A 358 -10.42 5.16 -10.95
C VAL A 358 -9.08 4.73 -10.36
N VAL A 359 -8.25 5.67 -9.93
CA VAL A 359 -6.92 5.38 -9.38
C VAL A 359 -7.02 4.62 -8.05
N TYR A 360 -7.81 5.11 -7.08
CA TYR A 360 -7.96 4.42 -5.80
C TYR A 360 -8.66 3.06 -5.92
N LEU A 361 -9.62 2.94 -6.84
CA LEU A 361 -10.22 1.64 -7.16
C LEU A 361 -9.17 0.71 -7.78
N GLY A 362 -8.39 1.19 -8.74
CA GLY A 362 -7.31 0.42 -9.37
C GLY A 362 -6.26 -0.06 -8.35
N LEU A 363 -5.78 0.83 -7.47
CA LEU A 363 -4.85 0.47 -6.39
C LEU A 363 -5.47 -0.55 -5.43
N SER A 364 -6.76 -0.40 -5.12
CA SER A 364 -7.48 -1.34 -4.25
C SER A 364 -7.62 -2.72 -4.91
N LEU A 365 -7.95 -2.78 -6.19
CA LEU A 365 -8.05 -4.04 -6.94
C LEU A 365 -6.68 -4.73 -7.09
N LEU A 366 -5.62 -3.97 -7.35
CA LEU A 366 -4.25 -4.50 -7.43
C LEU A 366 -3.80 -5.09 -6.08
N THR A 367 -4.01 -4.34 -4.99
CA THR A 367 -3.68 -4.80 -3.63
C THR A 367 -4.48 -6.05 -3.26
N SER A 368 -5.80 -6.03 -3.54
CA SER A 368 -6.68 -7.17 -3.26
C SER A 368 -6.31 -8.39 -4.11
N GLY A 369 -6.02 -8.20 -5.38
CA GLY A 369 -5.58 -9.26 -6.30
C GLY A 369 -4.28 -9.91 -5.84
N PHE A 370 -3.28 -9.09 -5.46
CA PHE A 370 -2.02 -9.58 -4.90
C PHE A 370 -2.23 -10.38 -3.61
N MET A 371 -3.02 -9.85 -2.68
CA MET A 371 -3.29 -10.50 -1.40
C MET A 371 -4.10 -11.78 -1.56
N ASN A 372 -5.07 -11.82 -2.48
CA ASN A 372 -5.83 -13.02 -2.80
C ASN A 372 -4.94 -14.12 -3.41
N TRP A 373 -4.05 -13.74 -4.33
CA TRP A 373 -3.05 -14.66 -4.86
C TRP A 373 -2.13 -15.20 -3.76
N TYR A 374 -1.64 -14.33 -2.89
CA TYR A 374 -0.78 -14.73 -1.76
C TYR A 374 -1.52 -15.64 -0.78
N ASN A 375 -2.77 -15.32 -0.43
CA ASN A 375 -3.62 -16.11 0.45
C ASN A 375 -3.89 -17.51 -0.14
N ALA A 376 -4.20 -17.60 -1.42
CA ALA A 376 -4.40 -18.88 -2.11
C ALA A 376 -3.13 -19.77 -2.07
N LYS A 377 -1.95 -19.15 -2.17
CA LYS A 377 -0.67 -19.87 -2.08
C LYS A 377 -0.37 -20.38 -0.67
N MET A 378 -0.91 -19.73 0.37
CA MET A 378 -0.74 -20.09 1.78
C MET A 378 -1.83 -21.05 2.28
N ALA A 379 -2.89 -21.29 1.50
CA ALA A 379 -3.94 -22.25 1.82
C ALA A 379 -3.38 -23.67 1.89
N LEU A 380 -3.88 -24.49 2.85
CA LEU A 380 -3.59 -25.93 2.87
C LEU A 380 -4.37 -26.60 1.74
N VAL A 381 -3.71 -27.45 1.01
CA VAL A 381 -4.39 -28.50 0.27
C VAL A 381 -4.77 -29.57 1.31
N GLU A 382 -6.02 -29.59 1.75
CA GLU A 382 -6.57 -30.72 2.49
C GLU A 382 -6.56 -31.91 1.54
N ARG A 383 -5.74 -32.91 1.87
CA ARG A 383 -5.75 -34.21 1.20
C ARG A 383 -6.62 -35.16 1.98
#